data_9bf82803e51b23529e6a5b74ca850e03
#
_entry.id   9bf82803e51b23529e6a5b74ca850e03
#
_cell.length_a   1.000
_cell.length_b   1.000
_cell.length_c   1.000
_cell.angle_alpha   90.00
_cell.angle_beta   90.00
_cell.angle_gamma   90.00
#
_symmetry.space_group_name_H-M   'P 1'
#
loop_
_entity.id
_entity.type
_entity.pdbx_description
1 polymer ?
#
loop_
_entity_poly.entity_id
_entity_poly.type
_entity_poly.pdbx_seq_one_letter_code
_entity_poly.pdbx_strand_id
1 'polypeptide(L)'
;MGMAGLVSADESTDKLDNPKPLADDVSLPLPCEGQMVFRYVYILAQGTLDDREISLGYPFSEDEAGYQQSFISGYRRDFINGQFTLKDLPKDWGKTITPLMPKTDSKTPLKPMLYFIGKYEVTARQYAEVMAQAQSLASGEPAPACEALQAEVPQGMAGRLPKVKLSRFEAERFSAVYSAWLTKYHKDLLPVSGRGTSAEEGGLGFVRLPTEVEWEFAARGGQAVSRQELEGRLFPRRLEGSEGDGPLADWAVFNQVAGGTGQAARLMPIGTKLPNPIGLFDVIGNAAEMVQESFQLVHAGRRQGAYGGFVVKGGNYLEGEGTLFTGMRREYPLFAADGTEQSNETTGFRVAIGALSAPRSRYKELFTQWQKEGRLASLTDAIDDAQDPTKRLDSIISASIDPRLQAELGLVNEELKRNVSLIAQQREEAAGNLIQSAALVAETVNNYNIRLTNLQKSRQQAVDAKDEASAKLFATAIDNGRSALDGAVAIYIDNLATGTRYTDAVIQAQLQRIKEELDRKPVLGKSLVTRATLFVRHVGDYRQQRRADPATILKELLASNAQRS
;
A
#
# COMPACT_ATOMS: atom_id res chain seq x y z
N MET A 1 -7.79 -61.22 13.63
CA MET A 1 -7.83 -59.93 14.35
C MET A 1 -6.70 -59.06 13.79
N GLY A 2 -6.98 -58.27 12.81
CA GLY A 2 -6.04 -57.33 12.22
C GLY A 2 -6.48 -55.93 12.62
N MET A 3 -5.66 -55.24 13.40
CA MET A 3 -5.78 -53.82 13.57
C MET A 3 -5.21 -53.15 12.33
N ALA A 4 -6.09 -52.65 11.47
CA ALA A 4 -5.74 -51.69 10.44
C ALA A 4 -5.54 -50.34 11.16
N GLY A 5 -4.29 -49.86 11.19
CA GLY A 5 -3.96 -48.55 11.70
C GLY A 5 -4.62 -47.48 10.82
N LEU A 6 -5.42 -46.66 11.42
CA LEU A 6 -5.85 -45.38 10.86
C LEU A 6 -4.58 -44.54 10.70
N VAL A 7 -4.02 -44.53 9.52
CA VAL A 7 -3.08 -43.47 9.09
C VAL A 7 -3.93 -42.21 8.95
N SER A 8 -3.69 -41.24 9.82
CA SER A 8 -4.44 -39.99 9.82
C SER A 8 -4.26 -39.29 8.47
N ALA A 9 -5.35 -38.91 7.85
CA ALA A 9 -5.41 -38.09 6.63
C ALA A 9 -4.65 -36.76 6.77
N ASP A 10 -4.40 -36.34 7.98
CA ASP A 10 -3.76 -35.08 8.39
C ASP A 10 -2.28 -34.96 7.97
N GLU A 11 -1.52 -36.07 8.04
CA GLU A 11 -0.08 -36.04 7.67
C GLU A 11 0.17 -35.92 6.17
N SER A 12 -0.80 -36.23 5.31
CA SER A 12 -0.65 -36.22 3.87
C SER A 12 -0.95 -34.87 3.24
N THR A 13 -1.92 -34.13 3.74
CA THR A 13 -2.33 -32.80 3.26
C THR A 13 -1.34 -31.71 3.68
N ASP A 14 -0.81 -31.77 4.90
CA ASP A 14 0.24 -30.85 5.36
C ASP A 14 1.48 -30.89 4.47
N LYS A 15 1.90 -32.07 4.00
CA LYS A 15 3.05 -32.20 3.10
C LYS A 15 2.78 -31.67 1.68
N LEU A 16 1.52 -31.58 1.26
CA LEU A 16 1.16 -31.03 -0.04
C LEU A 16 1.22 -29.50 -0.04
N ASP A 17 0.69 -28.85 0.99
CA ASP A 17 0.56 -27.40 1.06
C ASP A 17 1.76 -26.72 1.73
N ASN A 18 2.48 -27.44 2.61
CA ASN A 18 3.69 -26.94 3.28
C ASN A 18 4.83 -27.97 3.23
N PRO A 19 5.42 -28.21 2.05
CA PRO A 19 6.48 -29.23 1.91
C PRO A 19 7.76 -28.96 2.71
N LYS A 20 7.94 -27.72 3.18
CA LYS A 20 9.11 -27.28 3.95
C LYS A 20 8.64 -26.46 5.16
N PRO A 21 8.02 -27.06 6.19
CA PRO A 21 7.48 -26.34 7.33
C PRO A 21 8.58 -25.63 8.13
N LEU A 22 8.28 -24.40 8.57
CA LEU A 22 9.09 -23.60 9.47
C LEU A 22 8.29 -23.37 10.77
N ALA A 23 9.00 -23.28 11.90
CA ALA A 23 8.35 -23.16 13.22
C ALA A 23 7.53 -21.85 13.38
N ASP A 24 7.81 -20.87 12.57
CA ASP A 24 7.17 -19.55 12.57
C ASP A 24 6.26 -19.32 11.34
N ASP A 25 5.87 -20.39 10.66
CA ASP A 25 4.82 -20.33 9.65
C ASP A 25 3.48 -19.99 10.29
N VAL A 26 2.67 -19.20 9.58
CA VAL A 26 1.25 -19.00 9.90
C VAL A 26 0.40 -19.44 8.72
N SER A 27 -0.79 -19.95 8.97
CA SER A 27 -1.63 -20.48 7.92
C SER A 27 -3.09 -20.08 8.07
N LEU A 28 -3.80 -20.08 6.95
CA LEU A 28 -5.24 -20.00 6.86
C LEU A 28 -5.77 -21.29 6.24
N PRO A 29 -6.91 -21.81 6.71
CA PRO A 29 -7.49 -23.02 6.12
C PRO A 29 -7.94 -22.77 4.68
N LEU A 30 -7.90 -23.81 3.91
CA LEU A 30 -8.53 -23.90 2.57
C LEU A 30 -9.77 -24.80 2.67
N PRO A 31 -10.69 -24.72 1.71
CA PRO A 31 -11.70 -25.76 1.56
C PRO A 31 -11.05 -27.15 1.48
N CYS A 32 -11.74 -28.15 2.00
CA CYS A 32 -11.30 -29.55 1.95
C CYS A 32 -9.99 -29.87 2.67
N GLU A 33 -9.82 -29.30 3.87
CA GLU A 33 -8.71 -29.60 4.80
C GLU A 33 -7.32 -29.16 4.31
N GLY A 34 -7.24 -28.33 3.27
CA GLY A 34 -6.00 -27.71 2.84
C GLY A 34 -5.59 -26.50 3.70
N GLN A 35 -4.40 -26.00 3.45
CA GLN A 35 -3.91 -24.78 4.09
C GLN A 35 -3.17 -23.87 3.11
N MET A 36 -3.33 -22.55 3.29
CA MET A 36 -2.51 -21.52 2.67
C MET A 36 -1.51 -21.01 3.69
N VAL A 37 -0.23 -21.19 3.43
CA VAL A 37 0.86 -20.85 4.35
C VAL A 37 1.41 -19.47 4.04
N PHE A 38 1.63 -18.66 5.07
CA PHE A 38 2.15 -17.31 4.97
C PHE A 38 3.41 -17.12 5.79
N ARG A 39 4.26 -16.20 5.31
CA ARG A 39 5.35 -15.61 6.07
C ARG A 39 4.98 -14.20 6.49
N TYR A 40 5.33 -13.83 7.71
CA TYR A 40 5.20 -12.46 8.17
C TYR A 40 6.43 -11.64 7.75
N VAL A 41 6.16 -10.42 7.36
CA VAL A 41 7.19 -9.40 7.12
C VAL A 41 6.85 -8.22 8.02
N TYR A 42 7.86 -7.61 8.64
CA TYR A 42 7.63 -6.44 9.47
C TYR A 42 8.55 -5.27 9.12
N ILE A 43 8.04 -4.10 9.34
CA ILE A 43 8.74 -2.82 9.26
C ILE A 43 8.70 -2.19 10.64
N LEU A 44 9.84 -1.68 11.13
CA LEU A 44 9.87 -0.92 12.38
C LEU A 44 9.45 0.51 12.07
N ALA A 45 8.31 0.94 12.60
CA ALA A 45 7.69 2.24 12.37
C ALA A 45 7.09 2.80 13.66
N GLN A 46 6.93 4.13 13.76
CA GLN A 46 6.25 4.75 14.90
C GLN A 46 4.74 4.51 14.85
N GLY A 47 4.19 4.32 13.67
CA GLY A 47 2.77 4.05 13.45
C GLY A 47 2.42 3.84 11.98
N THR A 48 1.14 3.90 11.68
CA THR A 48 0.60 3.58 10.34
C THR A 48 1.04 4.56 9.25
N LEU A 49 1.30 5.82 9.59
CA LEU A 49 1.72 6.85 8.64
C LEU A 49 3.24 7.02 8.55
N ASP A 50 4.01 6.29 9.36
CA ASP A 50 5.48 6.35 9.37
C ASP A 50 6.03 5.28 8.42
N ASP A 51 6.12 5.61 7.14
CA ASP A 51 6.62 4.71 6.11
C ASP A 51 8.14 4.63 6.13
N ARG A 52 8.66 3.46 5.79
CA ARG A 52 10.09 3.27 5.52
C ARG A 52 10.37 3.50 4.05
N GLU A 53 11.23 4.47 3.74
CA GLU A 53 11.78 4.62 2.40
C GLU A 53 12.73 3.46 2.08
N ILE A 54 12.53 2.84 0.92
CA ILE A 54 13.34 1.74 0.40
C ILE A 54 13.71 1.98 -1.06
N SER A 55 14.81 1.36 -1.47
CA SER A 55 15.27 1.37 -2.84
C SER A 55 14.90 0.05 -3.51
N LEU A 56 14.15 0.11 -4.59
CA LEU A 56 13.73 -1.03 -5.39
C LEU A 56 14.30 -0.96 -6.81
N GLY A 57 14.17 -2.05 -7.56
CA GLY A 57 14.75 -2.15 -8.88
C GLY A 57 16.25 -2.46 -8.82
N TYR A 58 16.98 -2.17 -9.89
CA TYR A 58 18.42 -2.36 -9.98
C TYR A 58 19.08 -1.20 -10.72
N PRO A 59 20.19 -0.65 -10.22
CA PRO A 59 20.93 0.42 -10.89
C PRO A 59 21.77 -0.17 -12.04
N PHE A 60 21.14 -0.35 -13.22
CA PHE A 60 21.88 -0.80 -14.40
C PHE A 60 22.93 0.22 -14.82
N SER A 61 24.14 -0.24 -15.10
CA SER A 61 25.13 0.55 -15.84
C SER A 61 24.77 0.58 -17.34
N GLU A 62 25.24 1.59 -18.06
CA GLU A 62 25.00 1.72 -19.50
C GLU A 62 25.49 0.49 -20.30
N ASP A 63 26.47 -0.23 -19.75
CA ASP A 63 27.11 -1.39 -20.38
C ASP A 63 26.39 -2.73 -20.10
N GLU A 64 25.54 -2.83 -19.05
CA GLU A 64 25.06 -4.14 -18.57
C GLU A 64 23.79 -4.66 -19.23
N ALA A 65 22.87 -3.82 -19.69
CA ALA A 65 21.54 -4.34 -20.07
C ALA A 65 20.79 -3.58 -21.16
N GLY A 66 21.42 -2.62 -21.78
CA GLY A 66 20.70 -1.75 -22.73
C GLY A 66 19.60 -0.92 -22.05
N TYR A 67 19.18 0.11 -22.72
CA TYR A 67 18.20 1.11 -22.23
C TYR A 67 16.86 0.49 -21.78
N GLN A 68 16.41 -0.62 -22.35
CA GLN A 68 15.11 -1.21 -22.04
C GLN A 68 14.97 -1.65 -20.57
N GLN A 69 16.01 -2.24 -19.99
CA GLN A 69 15.94 -2.69 -18.60
C GLN A 69 15.93 -1.51 -17.61
N SER A 70 16.58 -0.41 -17.93
CA SER A 70 16.59 0.79 -17.10
C SER A 70 15.21 1.46 -17.00
N PHE A 71 14.43 1.44 -18.08
CA PHE A 71 13.05 1.98 -18.08
C PHE A 71 12.06 1.06 -17.38
N ILE A 72 12.30 -0.24 -17.41
CA ILE A 72 11.37 -1.26 -16.89
C ILE A 72 11.67 -1.57 -15.43
N SER A 73 12.92 -1.94 -15.13
CA SER A 73 13.36 -2.47 -13.84
C SER A 73 14.40 -1.60 -13.15
N GLY A 74 14.59 -0.37 -13.61
CA GLY A 74 15.56 0.56 -13.08
C GLY A 74 15.33 0.91 -11.61
N TYR A 75 16.38 1.44 -10.99
CA TYR A 75 16.35 1.91 -9.61
C TYR A 75 15.24 2.95 -9.38
N ARG A 76 14.46 2.76 -8.32
CA ARG A 76 13.44 3.70 -7.87
C ARG A 76 13.35 3.72 -6.35
N ARG A 77 12.96 4.87 -5.82
CA ARG A 77 12.54 5.02 -4.43
C ARG A 77 11.09 4.67 -4.29
N ASP A 78 10.78 3.98 -3.22
CA ASP A 78 9.42 3.62 -2.87
C ASP A 78 9.27 3.57 -1.34
N PHE A 79 8.05 3.43 -0.85
CA PHE A 79 7.76 3.45 0.58
C PHE A 79 7.03 2.18 0.97
N ILE A 80 7.38 1.63 2.14
CA ILE A 80 6.75 0.42 2.66
C ILE A 80 6.38 0.58 4.13
N ASN A 81 5.21 0.06 4.48
CA ASN A 81 4.77 -0.15 5.86
C ASN A 81 3.91 -1.42 5.96
N GLY A 82 3.69 -1.91 7.17
CA GLY A 82 2.75 -2.99 7.45
C GLY A 82 1.37 -2.46 7.82
N GLN A 83 0.35 -3.26 7.61
CA GLN A 83 -1.04 -2.91 7.91
C GLN A 83 -1.50 -3.38 9.29
N PHE A 84 -0.76 -4.30 9.92
CA PHE A 84 -1.14 -4.93 11.17
C PHE A 84 -0.12 -4.67 12.27
N THR A 85 -0.59 -4.48 13.48
CA THR A 85 0.20 -4.53 14.71
C THR A 85 0.09 -5.92 15.34
N LEU A 86 0.93 -6.25 16.31
CA LEU A 86 0.83 -7.52 17.04
C LEU A 86 -0.53 -7.72 17.72
N LYS A 87 -1.23 -6.63 18.07
CA LYS A 87 -2.57 -6.69 18.69
C LYS A 87 -3.67 -7.03 17.68
N ASP A 88 -3.42 -6.84 16.42
CA ASP A 88 -4.37 -7.09 15.34
C ASP A 88 -4.40 -8.57 14.90
N LEU A 89 -3.44 -9.36 15.39
CA LEU A 89 -3.27 -10.76 14.99
C LEU A 89 -4.26 -11.70 15.67
N PRO A 90 -4.67 -12.79 15.01
CA PRO A 90 -5.30 -13.94 15.66
C PRO A 90 -4.45 -14.46 16.81
N LYS A 91 -5.10 -15.03 17.81
CA LYS A 91 -4.42 -15.45 19.07
C LYS A 91 -3.23 -16.38 18.83
N ASP A 92 -3.37 -17.34 17.92
CA ASP A 92 -2.31 -18.32 17.69
C ASP A 92 -1.16 -17.72 16.87
N TRP A 93 -1.45 -16.88 15.88
CA TRP A 93 -0.42 -16.10 15.17
C TRP A 93 0.34 -15.18 16.14
N GLY A 94 -0.39 -14.52 17.05
CA GLY A 94 0.23 -13.69 18.09
C GLY A 94 1.17 -14.47 19.00
N LYS A 95 0.83 -15.69 19.41
CA LYS A 95 1.71 -16.56 20.19
C LYS A 95 2.99 -16.95 19.43
N THR A 96 2.87 -17.25 18.16
CA THR A 96 3.99 -17.66 17.30
C THR A 96 4.92 -16.48 17.00
N ILE A 97 4.37 -15.33 16.62
CA ILE A 97 5.13 -14.20 16.06
C ILE A 97 5.70 -13.29 17.16
N THR A 98 4.94 -13.01 18.23
CA THR A 98 5.36 -12.04 19.26
C THR A 98 6.73 -12.33 19.90
N PRO A 99 7.09 -13.59 20.21
CA PRO A 99 8.40 -13.90 20.79
C PRO A 99 9.59 -13.61 19.85
N LEU A 100 9.32 -13.54 18.54
CA LEU A 100 10.34 -13.35 17.50
C LEU A 100 10.55 -11.88 17.14
N MET A 101 9.69 -10.99 17.66
CA MET A 101 9.80 -9.57 17.37
C MET A 101 10.94 -8.92 18.14
N PRO A 102 11.61 -7.92 17.55
CA PRO A 102 12.63 -7.17 18.25
C PRO A 102 12.03 -6.49 19.48
N LYS A 103 12.76 -6.56 20.59
CA LYS A 103 12.40 -5.82 21.81
C LYS A 103 12.55 -4.35 21.53
N THR A 104 11.44 -3.62 21.57
CA THR A 104 11.44 -2.17 21.39
C THR A 104 12.04 -1.49 22.62
N ASP A 105 13.02 -0.64 22.42
CA ASP A 105 13.56 0.22 23.48
C ASP A 105 12.50 1.30 23.83
N SER A 106 12.36 1.57 25.13
CA SER A 106 11.47 2.64 25.63
C SER A 106 11.85 4.03 25.12
N LYS A 107 13.07 4.21 24.64
CA LYS A 107 13.58 5.49 24.10
C LYS A 107 13.25 5.70 22.62
N THR A 108 12.99 4.63 21.86
CA THR A 108 12.57 4.68 20.47
C THR A 108 11.20 4.02 20.32
N PRO A 109 10.13 4.77 20.07
CA PRO A 109 8.77 4.23 20.04
C PRO A 109 8.45 3.43 18.77
N LEU A 110 9.47 2.86 18.11
CA LEU A 110 9.29 2.02 16.93
C LEU A 110 8.59 0.71 17.28
N LYS A 111 7.56 0.36 16.53
CA LYS A 111 6.77 -0.86 16.68
C LYS A 111 6.84 -1.68 15.40
N PRO A 112 6.80 -3.02 15.48
CA PRO A 112 6.67 -3.84 14.29
C PRO A 112 5.28 -3.63 13.68
N MET A 113 5.27 -3.16 12.44
CA MET A 113 4.11 -3.10 11.56
C MET A 113 4.23 -4.25 10.56
N LEU A 114 3.25 -5.14 10.54
CA LEU A 114 3.33 -6.42 9.84
C LEU A 114 2.45 -6.42 8.59
N TYR A 115 2.89 -7.18 7.58
CA TYR A 115 2.04 -7.74 6.54
C TYR A 115 2.38 -9.22 6.33
N PHE A 116 1.52 -9.94 5.63
CA PHE A 116 1.65 -11.38 5.41
C PHE A 116 1.65 -11.65 3.92
N ILE A 117 2.60 -12.48 3.48
CA ILE A 117 2.75 -12.88 2.08
C ILE A 117 2.83 -14.40 1.98
N GLY A 118 2.21 -14.99 0.97
CA GLY A 118 2.21 -16.42 0.74
C GLY A 118 3.63 -16.97 0.68
N LYS A 119 3.90 -18.01 1.47
CA LYS A 119 5.21 -18.67 1.53
C LYS A 119 5.61 -19.26 0.18
N TYR A 120 4.63 -19.74 -0.56
CA TYR A 120 4.76 -20.34 -1.88
C TYR A 120 3.87 -19.62 -2.88
N GLU A 121 4.07 -19.93 -4.17
CA GLU A 121 3.11 -19.65 -5.23
C GLU A 121 1.81 -20.42 -4.96
N VAL A 122 0.66 -19.86 -5.38
CA VAL A 122 -0.63 -20.58 -5.30
C VAL A 122 -0.59 -21.79 -6.22
N THR A 123 -0.87 -22.97 -5.68
CA THR A 123 -0.80 -24.23 -6.43
C THR A 123 -2.06 -24.49 -7.25
N ALA A 124 -1.95 -25.37 -8.25
CA ALA A 124 -3.09 -25.79 -9.05
C ALA A 124 -4.21 -26.43 -8.21
N ARG A 125 -3.85 -27.18 -7.15
CA ARG A 125 -4.80 -27.77 -6.19
C ARG A 125 -5.50 -26.69 -5.39
N GLN A 126 -4.76 -25.81 -4.74
CA GLN A 126 -5.31 -24.74 -3.92
C GLN A 126 -6.25 -23.82 -4.73
N TYR A 127 -5.85 -23.51 -5.97
CA TYR A 127 -6.69 -22.75 -6.88
C TYR A 127 -8.02 -23.45 -7.16
N ALA A 128 -7.98 -24.73 -7.50
CA ALA A 128 -9.17 -25.50 -7.83
C ALA A 128 -10.12 -25.64 -6.63
N GLU A 129 -9.60 -25.95 -5.44
CA GLU A 129 -10.38 -26.07 -4.20
C GLU A 129 -11.11 -24.77 -3.83
N VAL A 130 -10.43 -23.62 -3.93
CA VAL A 130 -11.03 -22.33 -3.65
C VAL A 130 -12.06 -21.95 -4.71
N MET A 131 -11.74 -22.10 -5.98
CA MET A 131 -12.63 -21.69 -7.06
C MET A 131 -13.90 -22.53 -7.15
N ALA A 132 -13.87 -23.78 -6.69
CA ALA A 132 -15.04 -24.62 -6.55
C ALA A 132 -16.09 -24.06 -5.58
N GLN A 133 -15.69 -23.15 -4.67
CA GLN A 133 -16.61 -22.49 -3.74
C GLN A 133 -17.35 -21.30 -4.36
N ALA A 134 -16.95 -20.83 -5.53
CA ALA A 134 -17.43 -19.57 -6.09
C ALA A 134 -18.95 -19.55 -6.30
N GLN A 135 -19.52 -20.64 -6.82
CA GLN A 135 -20.96 -20.75 -7.07
C GLN A 135 -21.74 -20.80 -5.75
N SER A 136 -21.30 -21.63 -4.80
CA SER A 136 -21.91 -21.75 -3.48
C SER A 136 -21.95 -20.42 -2.71
N LEU A 137 -20.89 -19.64 -2.81
CA LEU A 137 -20.83 -18.32 -2.18
C LEU A 137 -21.76 -17.30 -2.84
N ALA A 138 -21.95 -17.41 -4.15
CA ALA A 138 -22.79 -16.50 -4.92
C ALA A 138 -24.29 -16.83 -4.81
N SER A 139 -24.66 -18.12 -4.88
CA SER A 139 -26.07 -18.57 -4.90
C SER A 139 -26.61 -18.94 -3.51
N GLY A 140 -25.75 -19.17 -2.53
CA GLY A 140 -26.13 -19.71 -1.22
C GLY A 140 -26.42 -21.22 -1.22
N GLU A 141 -26.22 -21.90 -2.36
CA GLU A 141 -26.32 -23.35 -2.46
C GLU A 141 -25.25 -24.06 -1.64
N PRO A 142 -25.44 -25.33 -1.25
CA PRO A 142 -24.40 -26.09 -0.57
C PRO A 142 -23.12 -26.15 -1.39
N ALA A 143 -21.97 -26.03 -0.71
CA ALA A 143 -20.66 -26.23 -1.35
C ALA A 143 -20.53 -27.67 -1.84
N PRO A 144 -19.78 -27.93 -2.93
CA PRO A 144 -19.46 -29.28 -3.37
C PRO A 144 -18.83 -30.09 -2.24
N ALA A 145 -19.18 -31.37 -2.12
CA ALA A 145 -18.55 -32.28 -1.16
C ALA A 145 -17.07 -32.45 -1.49
N CYS A 146 -16.21 -32.51 -0.47
CA CYS A 146 -14.77 -32.59 -0.68
C CYS A 146 -14.33 -33.85 -1.44
N GLU A 147 -15.02 -34.97 -1.24
CA GLU A 147 -14.76 -36.21 -1.99
C GLU A 147 -15.00 -36.03 -3.50
N ALA A 148 -16.03 -35.29 -3.89
CA ALA A 148 -16.33 -34.99 -5.29
C ALA A 148 -15.27 -34.04 -5.87
N LEU A 149 -14.85 -33.03 -5.12
CA LEU A 149 -13.79 -32.11 -5.51
C LEU A 149 -12.43 -32.79 -5.65
N GLN A 150 -12.07 -33.68 -4.74
CA GLN A 150 -10.80 -34.40 -4.77
C GLN A 150 -10.65 -35.28 -6.01
N ALA A 151 -11.75 -35.74 -6.63
CA ALA A 151 -11.71 -36.47 -7.88
C ALA A 151 -11.37 -35.61 -9.10
N GLU A 152 -11.67 -34.31 -9.06
CA GLU A 152 -11.50 -33.37 -10.17
C GLU A 152 -10.25 -32.46 -10.01
N VAL A 153 -9.75 -32.31 -8.79
CA VAL A 153 -8.61 -31.44 -8.45
C VAL A 153 -7.29 -32.18 -8.74
N PRO A 154 -6.27 -31.50 -9.29
CA PRO A 154 -4.94 -32.12 -9.48
C PRO A 154 -4.37 -32.65 -8.17
N GLN A 155 -3.95 -33.90 -8.15
CA GLN A 155 -3.43 -34.59 -6.98
C GLN A 155 -1.91 -34.78 -7.03
N GLY A 156 -1.30 -35.07 -5.87
CA GLY A 156 0.12 -35.40 -5.76
C GLY A 156 1.04 -34.29 -6.29
N MET A 157 2.04 -34.67 -7.06
CA MET A 157 3.01 -33.72 -7.64
C MET A 157 2.38 -32.70 -8.59
N ALA A 158 1.36 -33.10 -9.37
CA ALA A 158 0.66 -32.18 -10.26
C ALA A 158 -0.13 -31.12 -9.49
N GLY A 159 -0.71 -31.49 -8.35
CA GLY A 159 -1.43 -30.57 -7.47
C GLY A 159 -0.53 -29.52 -6.81
N ARG A 160 0.76 -29.83 -6.64
CA ARG A 160 1.77 -28.95 -6.06
C ARG A 160 2.45 -28.02 -7.08
N LEU A 161 2.17 -28.15 -8.37
CA LEU A 161 2.67 -27.19 -9.36
C LEU A 161 2.01 -25.83 -9.14
N PRO A 162 2.73 -24.72 -9.33
CA PRO A 162 2.12 -23.40 -9.37
C PRO A 162 0.97 -23.35 -10.36
N LYS A 163 -0.11 -22.66 -10.01
CA LYS A 163 -1.19 -22.39 -10.93
C LYS A 163 -0.74 -21.36 -11.96
N VAL A 164 -0.61 -21.79 -13.18
CA VAL A 164 -0.33 -20.97 -14.37
C VAL A 164 -1.49 -21.08 -15.37
N LYS A 165 -1.41 -20.46 -16.52
CA LYS A 165 -2.47 -20.39 -17.53
C LYS A 165 -3.75 -19.78 -16.94
N LEU A 166 -3.59 -18.64 -16.28
CA LEU A 166 -4.70 -17.86 -15.76
C LEU A 166 -4.48 -16.39 -16.07
N SER A 167 -5.57 -15.66 -16.20
CA SER A 167 -5.56 -14.21 -16.38
C SER A 167 -5.35 -13.47 -15.06
N ARG A 168 -5.06 -12.18 -15.17
CA ARG A 168 -5.05 -11.27 -14.02
C ARG A 168 -6.39 -11.26 -13.29
N PHE A 169 -7.48 -11.25 -14.02
CA PHE A 169 -8.84 -11.23 -13.47
C PHE A 169 -9.17 -12.53 -12.71
N GLU A 170 -8.69 -13.67 -13.20
CA GLU A 170 -8.83 -14.94 -12.50
C GLU A 170 -8.04 -15.01 -11.20
N ALA A 171 -6.83 -14.42 -11.14
CA ALA A 171 -6.05 -14.32 -9.91
C ALA A 171 -6.72 -13.42 -8.87
N GLU A 172 -7.31 -12.30 -9.29
CA GLU A 172 -8.11 -11.43 -8.43
C GLU A 172 -9.40 -12.10 -7.97
N ARG A 173 -10.07 -12.83 -8.86
CA ARG A 173 -11.27 -13.61 -8.53
C ARG A 173 -10.98 -14.69 -7.50
N PHE A 174 -9.85 -15.41 -7.63
CA PHE A 174 -9.39 -16.35 -6.61
C PHE A 174 -9.29 -15.67 -5.24
N SER A 175 -8.61 -14.52 -5.19
CA SER A 175 -8.43 -13.76 -3.96
C SER A 175 -9.76 -13.33 -3.34
N ALA A 176 -10.71 -12.89 -4.18
CA ALA A 176 -12.06 -12.50 -3.75
C ALA A 176 -12.87 -13.69 -3.21
N VAL A 177 -12.87 -14.83 -3.92
CA VAL A 177 -13.57 -16.06 -3.51
C VAL A 177 -13.00 -16.59 -2.20
N TYR A 178 -11.67 -16.64 -2.08
CA TYR A 178 -11.02 -17.11 -0.86
C TYR A 178 -11.31 -16.19 0.33
N SER A 179 -11.25 -14.88 0.14
CA SER A 179 -11.61 -13.89 1.18
C SER A 179 -13.05 -14.05 1.62
N ALA A 180 -13.98 -14.22 0.68
CA ALA A 180 -15.40 -14.43 0.99
C ALA A 180 -15.63 -15.73 1.77
N TRP A 181 -14.97 -16.83 1.37
CA TRP A 181 -15.03 -18.10 2.07
C TRP A 181 -14.47 -18.02 3.50
N LEU A 182 -13.29 -17.41 3.67
CA LEU A 182 -12.68 -17.18 4.99
C LEU A 182 -13.58 -16.31 5.87
N THR A 183 -14.13 -15.24 5.34
CA THR A 183 -15.03 -14.34 6.08
C THR A 183 -16.30 -15.05 6.54
N LYS A 184 -16.82 -15.95 5.71
CA LYS A 184 -18.04 -16.70 6.02
C LYS A 184 -17.82 -17.80 7.06
N TYR A 185 -16.71 -18.54 6.97
CA TYR A 185 -16.50 -19.76 7.75
C TYR A 185 -15.38 -19.67 8.79
N HIS A 186 -14.41 -18.75 8.63
CA HIS A 186 -13.18 -18.67 9.43
C HIS A 186 -12.78 -17.25 9.78
N LYS A 187 -13.76 -16.38 9.99
CA LYS A 187 -13.56 -14.95 10.26
C LYS A 187 -12.62 -14.68 11.45
N ASP A 188 -12.66 -15.52 12.46
CA ASP A 188 -11.85 -15.45 13.68
C ASP A 188 -10.36 -15.72 13.47
N LEU A 189 -10.01 -16.38 12.36
CA LEU A 189 -8.63 -16.65 11.96
C LEU A 189 -8.00 -15.52 11.15
N LEU A 190 -8.78 -14.51 10.75
CA LEU A 190 -8.25 -13.36 10.01
C LEU A 190 -7.72 -12.28 10.96
N PRO A 191 -6.59 -11.64 10.64
CA PRO A 191 -6.13 -10.47 11.39
C PRO A 191 -7.12 -9.31 11.19
N VAL A 192 -7.20 -8.39 12.17
CA VAL A 192 -8.14 -7.25 12.14
C VAL A 192 -7.38 -5.97 12.36
N SER A 193 -7.14 -5.19 11.30
CA SER A 193 -6.46 -3.90 11.39
C SER A 193 -7.27 -2.93 12.25
N GLY A 194 -6.62 -2.41 13.32
CA GLY A 194 -7.26 -1.51 14.25
C GLY A 194 -8.41 -2.16 15.01
N ARG A 195 -8.15 -3.25 15.70
CA ARG A 195 -9.13 -3.89 16.59
C ARG A 195 -9.73 -2.85 17.53
N GLY A 196 -10.96 -2.43 17.23
CA GLY A 196 -11.76 -1.57 18.08
C GLY A 196 -12.51 -2.34 19.15
N THR A 197 -13.44 -1.69 19.82
CA THR A 197 -14.36 -2.31 20.80
C THR A 197 -15.38 -3.23 20.14
N SER A 198 -15.59 -3.12 18.81
CA SER A 198 -16.40 -4.03 18.01
C SER A 198 -15.65 -4.50 16.76
N ALA A 199 -15.91 -5.73 16.31
CA ALA A 199 -15.35 -6.28 15.08
C ALA A 199 -15.80 -5.52 13.81
N GLU A 200 -16.87 -4.74 13.90
CA GLU A 200 -17.44 -3.96 12.80
C GLU A 200 -16.71 -2.63 12.56
N GLU A 201 -15.96 -2.15 13.56
CA GLU A 201 -15.19 -0.92 13.48
C GLU A 201 -13.77 -1.15 12.94
N GLY A 202 -13.26 -2.37 13.06
CA GLY A 202 -11.94 -2.76 12.57
C GLY A 202 -11.96 -3.11 11.07
N GLY A 203 -10.80 -3.02 10.44
CA GLY A 203 -10.59 -3.53 9.09
C GLY A 203 -10.28 -5.03 9.11
N LEU A 204 -11.28 -5.89 8.84
CA LEU A 204 -11.04 -7.33 8.69
C LEU A 204 -10.02 -7.58 7.58
N GLY A 205 -9.06 -8.47 7.83
CA GLY A 205 -8.10 -8.91 6.84
C GLY A 205 -8.76 -9.65 5.69
N PHE A 206 -8.22 -9.50 4.50
CA PHE A 206 -8.66 -10.19 3.30
C PHE A 206 -7.47 -10.58 2.43
N VAL A 207 -7.65 -11.62 1.64
CA VAL A 207 -6.63 -12.10 0.70
C VAL A 207 -6.66 -11.24 -0.56
N ARG A 208 -5.48 -10.88 -1.07
CA ARG A 208 -5.26 -10.13 -2.30
C ARG A 208 -3.93 -10.51 -2.94
N LEU A 209 -3.65 -10.02 -4.12
CA LEU A 209 -2.29 -10.05 -4.65
C LEU A 209 -1.40 -9.12 -3.79
N PRO A 210 -0.10 -9.44 -3.61
CA PRO A 210 0.83 -8.52 -2.97
C PRO A 210 0.99 -7.26 -3.83
N THR A 211 1.25 -6.11 -3.20
CA THR A 211 1.74 -4.96 -3.96
C THR A 211 3.13 -5.23 -4.49
N GLU A 212 3.54 -4.51 -5.51
CA GLU A 212 4.89 -4.64 -6.06
C GLU A 212 5.98 -4.38 -5.02
N VAL A 213 5.73 -3.41 -4.14
CA VAL A 213 6.64 -3.04 -3.05
C VAL A 213 6.71 -4.14 -2.00
N GLU A 214 5.57 -4.66 -1.56
CA GLU A 214 5.52 -5.79 -0.62
C GLU A 214 6.22 -7.03 -1.18
N TRP A 215 5.95 -7.34 -2.45
CA TRP A 215 6.54 -8.48 -3.12
C TRP A 215 8.07 -8.34 -3.20
N GLU A 216 8.56 -7.21 -3.71
CA GLU A 216 10.00 -7.04 -3.94
C GLU A 216 10.79 -6.92 -2.63
N PHE A 217 10.25 -6.22 -1.63
CA PHE A 217 10.87 -6.14 -0.30
C PHE A 217 10.98 -7.53 0.35
N ALA A 218 9.90 -8.31 0.31
CA ALA A 218 9.89 -9.68 0.83
C ALA A 218 10.83 -10.60 0.04
N ALA A 219 10.81 -10.53 -1.29
CA ALA A 219 11.68 -11.33 -2.15
C ALA A 219 13.17 -11.08 -1.92
N ARG A 220 13.54 -9.84 -1.58
CA ARG A 220 14.92 -9.47 -1.23
C ARG A 220 15.38 -9.95 0.15
N GLY A 221 14.47 -10.49 0.96
CA GLY A 221 14.74 -10.98 2.31
C GLY A 221 14.22 -10.09 3.43
N GLY A 222 13.53 -9.01 3.12
CA GLY A 222 12.78 -8.17 4.04
C GLY A 222 13.60 -7.68 5.24
N GLN A 223 13.08 -7.96 6.44
CA GLN A 223 13.72 -7.60 7.71
C GLN A 223 14.96 -8.45 8.08
N ALA A 224 15.20 -9.54 7.38
CA ALA A 224 16.29 -10.47 7.71
C ALA A 224 17.64 -10.09 7.05
N VAL A 225 17.64 -9.05 6.25
CA VAL A 225 18.83 -8.60 5.49
C VAL A 225 19.21 -7.16 5.85
N SER A 226 20.48 -6.83 5.66
CA SER A 226 20.98 -5.46 5.80
C SER A 226 20.48 -4.57 4.65
N ARG A 227 20.61 -3.25 4.83
CA ARG A 227 20.25 -2.29 3.77
C ARG A 227 21.06 -2.54 2.48
N GLN A 228 22.34 -2.84 2.59
CA GLN A 228 23.20 -3.11 1.44
C GLN A 228 22.77 -4.38 0.69
N GLU A 229 22.40 -5.44 1.41
CA GLU A 229 21.91 -6.69 0.82
C GLU A 229 20.53 -6.49 0.17
N LEU A 230 19.68 -5.63 0.75
CA LEU A 230 18.39 -5.27 0.18
C LEU A 230 18.53 -4.59 -1.20
N GLU A 231 19.61 -3.83 -1.43
CA GLU A 231 19.89 -3.15 -2.70
C GLU A 231 20.63 -4.06 -3.72
N GLY A 232 20.99 -5.28 -3.32
CA GLY A 232 21.68 -6.26 -4.16
C GLY A 232 20.84 -6.72 -5.37
N ARG A 233 21.52 -7.27 -6.39
CA ARG A 233 20.88 -7.85 -7.58
C ARG A 233 19.96 -9.01 -7.23
N LEU A 234 20.42 -9.91 -6.35
CA LEU A 234 19.68 -11.04 -5.79
C LEU A 234 19.69 -10.95 -4.27
N PHE A 235 18.79 -11.64 -3.60
CA PHE A 235 18.84 -11.82 -2.16
C PHE A 235 20.07 -12.67 -1.75
N PRO A 236 20.59 -12.54 -0.50
CA PRO A 236 21.70 -13.35 -0.01
C PRO A 236 21.37 -14.86 -0.04
N ARG A 237 22.23 -15.64 -0.68
CA ARG A 237 22.08 -17.10 -0.85
C ARG A 237 23.09 -17.85 0.03
N ARG A 238 22.92 -17.75 1.34
CA ARG A 238 23.85 -18.30 2.31
C ARG A 238 23.53 -19.75 2.62
N LEU A 239 24.53 -20.63 2.43
CA LEU A 239 24.51 -21.99 2.93
C LEU A 239 25.21 -22.02 4.31
N GLU A 240 24.71 -22.88 5.22
CA GLU A 240 25.30 -23.05 6.54
C GLU A 240 26.77 -23.50 6.40
N GLY A 241 27.68 -22.73 7.02
CA GLY A 241 29.13 -23.01 6.97
C GLY A 241 29.86 -22.56 5.71
N SER A 242 29.22 -21.82 4.78
CA SER A 242 29.87 -21.26 3.60
C SER A 242 30.14 -19.77 3.72
N GLU A 243 31.31 -19.32 3.21
CA GLU A 243 31.58 -17.90 2.98
C GLU A 243 31.11 -17.50 1.58
N GLY A 244 30.15 -16.57 1.49
CA GLY A 244 29.58 -16.06 0.24
C GLY A 244 28.29 -16.72 -0.21
N ASP A 245 27.80 -16.26 -1.37
CA ASP A 245 26.54 -16.72 -1.96
C ASP A 245 26.71 -18.04 -2.71
N GLY A 246 25.77 -18.97 -2.48
CA GLY A 246 25.68 -20.21 -3.26
C GLY A 246 25.16 -20.00 -4.69
N PRO A 247 25.24 -21.04 -5.55
CA PRO A 247 24.76 -20.97 -6.93
C PRO A 247 23.26 -20.75 -6.99
N LEU A 248 22.77 -19.91 -7.90
CA LEU A 248 21.34 -19.61 -8.04
C LEU A 248 20.47 -20.87 -8.24
N ALA A 249 21.02 -21.91 -8.86
CA ALA A 249 20.35 -23.19 -9.11
C ALA A 249 19.83 -23.91 -7.84
N ASP A 250 20.38 -23.61 -6.66
CA ASP A 250 19.88 -24.18 -5.41
C ASP A 250 18.64 -23.45 -4.88
N TRP A 251 18.42 -22.20 -5.29
CA TRP A 251 17.30 -21.34 -4.85
C TRP A 251 16.23 -21.11 -5.89
N ALA A 252 16.54 -21.32 -7.19
CA ALA A 252 15.65 -20.98 -8.28
C ALA A 252 15.49 -22.12 -9.30
N VAL A 253 14.31 -22.18 -9.92
CA VAL A 253 14.03 -23.03 -11.09
C VAL A 253 14.09 -22.15 -12.33
N PHE A 254 15.11 -22.32 -13.15
CA PHE A 254 15.35 -21.53 -14.36
C PHE A 254 16.00 -22.38 -15.45
N ASN A 255 16.11 -21.83 -16.67
CA ASN A 255 16.74 -22.53 -17.78
C ASN A 255 18.26 -22.56 -17.62
N GLN A 256 18.81 -23.73 -17.31
CA GLN A 256 20.23 -23.98 -17.13
C GLN A 256 20.96 -24.42 -18.41
N VAL A 257 20.31 -24.40 -19.57
CA VAL A 257 20.86 -24.86 -20.84
C VAL A 257 21.80 -23.80 -21.47
N ALA A 258 22.78 -23.34 -20.71
CA ALA A 258 23.94 -22.67 -21.29
C ALA A 258 25.03 -23.73 -21.55
N GLY A 259 24.99 -24.42 -22.72
CA GLY A 259 26.02 -25.39 -23.08
C GLY A 259 25.56 -26.77 -23.50
N GLY A 260 24.27 -27.01 -23.69
CA GLY A 260 23.78 -28.16 -24.48
C GLY A 260 23.66 -29.51 -23.77
N THR A 261 23.75 -29.64 -22.46
CA THR A 261 23.64 -30.90 -21.72
C THR A 261 22.55 -30.90 -20.61
N GLY A 262 21.77 -29.83 -20.45
CA GLY A 262 20.72 -29.72 -19.43
C GLY A 262 19.39 -30.29 -19.86
N GLN A 263 18.58 -30.79 -18.90
CA GLN A 263 17.18 -31.10 -19.14
C GLN A 263 16.43 -29.79 -19.50
N ALA A 264 15.44 -29.92 -20.43
CA ALA A 264 14.55 -28.81 -20.73
C ALA A 264 13.93 -28.27 -19.44
N ALA A 265 14.01 -26.95 -19.25
CA ALA A 265 13.42 -26.28 -18.10
C ALA A 265 11.91 -26.52 -18.08
N ARG A 266 11.38 -26.83 -16.91
CA ARG A 266 9.96 -27.08 -16.69
C ARG A 266 9.51 -26.52 -15.36
N LEU A 267 8.23 -26.25 -15.24
CA LEU A 267 7.61 -25.89 -13.98
C LEU A 267 7.82 -27.00 -12.94
N MET A 268 8.22 -26.64 -11.74
CA MET A 268 8.48 -27.57 -10.63
C MET A 268 7.48 -27.36 -9.49
N PRO A 269 7.20 -28.40 -8.70
CA PRO A 269 6.38 -28.27 -7.51
C PRO A 269 6.97 -27.24 -6.52
N ILE A 270 6.10 -26.54 -5.83
CA ILE A 270 6.47 -25.55 -4.80
C ILE A 270 7.45 -26.13 -3.77
N GLY A 271 8.37 -25.31 -3.28
CA GLY A 271 9.33 -25.67 -2.24
C GLY A 271 10.36 -26.72 -2.67
N THR A 272 10.60 -26.88 -3.97
CA THR A 272 11.65 -27.77 -4.49
C THR A 272 13.03 -27.20 -4.24
N LYS A 273 13.18 -25.90 -4.21
CA LYS A 273 14.42 -25.17 -4.02
C LYS A 273 14.57 -24.67 -2.57
N LEU A 274 15.67 -23.99 -2.27
CA LEU A 274 15.91 -23.35 -0.97
C LEU A 274 15.14 -22.02 -0.88
N PRO A 275 14.74 -21.61 0.34
CA PRO A 275 14.03 -20.37 0.55
C PRO A 275 14.97 -19.16 0.58
N ASN A 276 14.42 -17.97 0.40
CA ASN A 276 15.10 -16.72 0.69
C ASN A 276 15.24 -16.49 2.21
N PRO A 277 15.95 -15.43 2.68
CA PRO A 277 16.23 -15.20 4.10
C PRO A 277 15.03 -15.13 5.05
N ILE A 278 13.82 -14.81 4.56
CA ILE A 278 12.60 -14.82 5.38
C ILE A 278 11.73 -16.07 5.17
N GLY A 279 12.24 -17.08 4.48
CA GLY A 279 11.55 -18.35 4.30
C GLY A 279 10.54 -18.37 3.14
N LEU A 280 10.63 -17.47 2.16
CA LEU A 280 9.85 -17.53 0.92
C LEU A 280 10.53 -18.41 -0.10
N PHE A 281 9.76 -19.26 -0.76
CA PHE A 281 10.22 -20.15 -1.80
C PHE A 281 9.84 -19.62 -3.19
N ASP A 282 10.63 -20.01 -4.18
CA ASP A 282 10.35 -19.81 -5.60
C ASP A 282 10.13 -18.34 -6.01
N VAL A 283 10.68 -17.36 -5.24
CA VAL A 283 10.58 -15.92 -5.55
C VAL A 283 11.41 -15.50 -6.77
N ILE A 284 12.29 -16.37 -7.26
CA ILE A 284 13.04 -16.20 -8.51
C ILE A 284 12.87 -17.48 -9.33
N GLY A 285 12.44 -17.33 -10.59
CA GLY A 285 12.20 -18.48 -11.48
C GLY A 285 10.88 -19.18 -11.17
N ASN A 286 10.75 -20.44 -11.51
CA ASN A 286 9.55 -21.27 -11.47
C ASN A 286 8.40 -20.61 -12.23
N ALA A 287 7.40 -20.02 -11.59
CA ALA A 287 6.40 -19.21 -12.29
C ALA A 287 6.60 -17.71 -11.95
N ALA A 288 6.59 -16.88 -12.97
CA ALA A 288 6.56 -15.43 -12.76
C ALA A 288 5.25 -15.03 -12.07
N GLU A 289 5.28 -13.99 -11.22
CA GLU A 289 4.18 -13.70 -10.30
C GLU A 289 3.52 -12.35 -10.56
N MET A 290 2.19 -12.36 -10.69
CA MET A 290 1.37 -11.16 -10.80
C MET A 290 1.31 -10.41 -9.46
N VAL A 291 1.45 -9.09 -9.49
CA VAL A 291 1.30 -8.21 -8.34
C VAL A 291 0.15 -7.21 -8.52
N GLN A 292 -0.21 -6.48 -7.49
CA GLN A 292 -1.42 -5.64 -7.46
C GLN A 292 -1.42 -4.47 -8.45
N GLU A 293 -0.26 -3.90 -8.75
CA GLU A 293 -0.17 -2.66 -9.51
C GLU A 293 -0.28 -2.86 -11.03
N SER A 294 -0.81 -1.82 -11.68
CA SER A 294 -0.61 -1.60 -13.11
C SER A 294 0.83 -1.18 -13.38
N PHE A 295 1.33 -1.55 -14.55
CA PHE A 295 2.70 -1.24 -14.92
C PHE A 295 2.90 0.26 -15.16
N GLN A 296 4.02 0.77 -14.69
CA GLN A 296 4.52 2.12 -14.95
C GLN A 296 6.02 2.06 -15.26
N LEU A 297 6.46 2.83 -16.23
CA LEU A 297 7.89 2.99 -16.52
C LEU A 297 8.61 3.65 -15.33
N VAL A 298 9.89 3.34 -15.18
CA VAL A 298 10.77 3.98 -14.21
C VAL A 298 11.57 5.09 -14.90
N HIS A 299 11.57 6.28 -14.33
CA HIS A 299 12.34 7.41 -14.82
C HIS A 299 12.82 8.29 -13.66
N ALA A 300 14.09 8.63 -13.64
CA ALA A 300 14.70 9.50 -12.63
C ALA A 300 14.38 9.05 -11.18
N GLY A 301 14.48 7.76 -10.90
CA GLY A 301 14.28 7.18 -9.56
C GLY A 301 12.83 7.13 -9.07
N ARG A 302 11.84 7.33 -9.96
CA ARG A 302 10.41 7.26 -9.64
C ARG A 302 9.61 6.56 -10.73
N ARG A 303 8.39 6.14 -10.40
CA ARG A 303 7.43 5.66 -11.39
C ARG A 303 6.87 6.85 -12.20
N GLN A 304 6.80 6.68 -13.52
CA GLN A 304 6.19 7.66 -14.42
C GLN A 304 4.66 7.61 -14.31
N GLY A 305 3.98 8.72 -14.57
CA GLY A 305 2.54 8.85 -14.33
C GLY A 305 1.61 8.08 -15.29
N ALA A 306 2.11 7.54 -16.41
CA ALA A 306 1.28 6.75 -17.32
C ALA A 306 1.17 5.30 -16.86
N TYR A 307 -0.05 4.73 -16.92
CA TYR A 307 -0.33 3.35 -16.54
C TYR A 307 -0.46 2.49 -17.80
N GLY A 308 0.25 1.36 -17.82
CA GLY A 308 0.17 0.35 -18.86
C GLY A 308 -0.65 -0.88 -18.45
N GLY A 309 -0.19 -2.05 -18.83
CA GLY A 309 -0.76 -3.33 -18.42
C GLY A 309 -0.50 -3.66 -16.94
N PHE A 310 -0.33 -4.94 -16.60
CA PHE A 310 -0.02 -5.35 -15.23
C PHE A 310 1.44 -5.75 -15.06
N VAL A 311 1.91 -5.62 -13.82
CA VAL A 311 3.28 -5.96 -13.43
C VAL A 311 3.38 -7.45 -13.10
N VAL A 312 4.44 -8.08 -13.63
CA VAL A 312 4.85 -9.44 -13.29
C VAL A 312 6.28 -9.44 -12.78
N LYS A 313 6.55 -10.20 -11.72
CA LYS A 313 7.80 -10.24 -10.97
C LYS A 313 8.45 -11.63 -11.01
N GLY A 314 9.73 -11.70 -10.59
CA GLY A 314 10.44 -12.96 -10.28
C GLY A 314 11.07 -13.68 -11.46
N GLY A 315 10.59 -13.45 -12.67
CA GLY A 315 10.96 -14.26 -13.84
C GLY A 315 10.42 -15.70 -13.79
N ASN A 316 10.73 -16.54 -14.75
CA ASN A 316 10.15 -17.87 -14.86
C ASN A 316 11.17 -18.95 -15.26
N TYR A 317 10.73 -20.20 -15.25
CA TYR A 317 11.56 -21.38 -15.52
C TYR A 317 12.21 -21.42 -16.92
N LEU A 318 11.72 -20.66 -17.90
CA LEU A 318 12.29 -20.59 -19.26
C LEU A 318 13.43 -19.57 -19.38
N GLU A 319 13.62 -18.71 -18.38
CA GLU A 319 14.63 -17.66 -18.42
C GLU A 319 16.01 -18.17 -18.01
N GLY A 320 17.06 -17.57 -18.59
CA GLY A 320 18.44 -17.87 -18.21
C GLY A 320 18.90 -17.10 -16.97
N GLU A 321 19.92 -17.60 -16.28
CA GLU A 321 20.45 -16.99 -15.05
C GLU A 321 20.82 -15.52 -15.20
N GLY A 322 21.41 -15.13 -16.33
CA GLY A 322 21.84 -13.74 -16.58
C GLY A 322 20.70 -12.71 -16.61
N THR A 323 19.47 -13.17 -16.89
CA THR A 323 18.29 -12.28 -16.95
C THR A 323 17.50 -12.22 -15.64
N LEU A 324 17.79 -13.12 -14.68
CA LEU A 324 17.07 -13.22 -13.41
C LEU A 324 17.68 -12.31 -12.35
N PHE A 325 16.85 -11.50 -11.69
CA PHE A 325 17.19 -10.67 -10.55
C PHE A 325 15.95 -10.25 -9.77
N THR A 326 16.10 -9.94 -8.48
CA THR A 326 14.94 -9.71 -7.59
C THR A 326 14.12 -8.49 -7.98
N GLY A 327 14.77 -7.43 -8.48
CA GLY A 327 14.11 -6.23 -8.96
C GLY A 327 13.45 -6.35 -10.34
N MET A 328 13.50 -7.54 -10.98
CA MET A 328 12.95 -7.77 -12.31
C MET A 328 11.48 -7.45 -12.37
N ARG A 329 11.08 -6.75 -13.43
CA ARG A 329 9.69 -6.40 -13.75
C ARG A 329 9.42 -6.72 -15.21
N ARG A 330 8.20 -7.14 -15.49
CA ARG A 330 7.69 -7.23 -16.86
C ARG A 330 6.31 -6.66 -16.93
N GLU A 331 5.99 -6.08 -18.08
CA GLU A 331 4.65 -5.64 -18.41
C GLU A 331 3.96 -6.71 -19.24
N TYR A 332 2.74 -7.08 -18.83
CA TYR A 332 1.85 -7.87 -19.66
C TYR A 332 0.54 -7.11 -19.93
N PRO A 333 -0.02 -7.22 -21.13
CA PRO A 333 -1.33 -6.64 -21.42
C PRO A 333 -2.42 -7.38 -20.63
N LEU A 334 -3.55 -6.71 -20.38
CA LEU A 334 -4.72 -7.35 -19.76
C LEU A 334 -5.43 -8.30 -20.71
N PHE A 335 -5.38 -8.01 -22.02
CA PHE A 335 -6.03 -8.76 -23.06
C PHE A 335 -5.04 -9.12 -24.17
N ALA A 336 -5.19 -10.32 -24.74
CA ALA A 336 -4.47 -10.76 -25.92
C ALA A 336 -5.00 -10.06 -27.18
N ALA A 337 -4.30 -10.20 -28.31
CA ALA A 337 -4.66 -9.54 -29.57
C ALA A 337 -6.01 -10.00 -30.15
N ASP A 338 -6.50 -11.15 -29.76
CA ASP A 338 -7.83 -11.68 -30.14
C ASP A 338 -8.97 -11.22 -29.20
N GLY A 339 -8.66 -10.39 -28.20
CA GLY A 339 -9.62 -9.86 -27.23
C GLY A 339 -9.90 -10.78 -26.05
N THR A 340 -9.27 -11.95 -25.97
CA THR A 340 -9.35 -12.82 -24.78
C THR A 340 -8.49 -12.27 -23.65
N GLU A 341 -8.77 -12.66 -22.41
CA GLU A 341 -7.93 -12.31 -21.26
C GLU A 341 -6.52 -12.90 -21.41
N GLN A 342 -5.49 -12.07 -21.20
CA GLN A 342 -4.10 -12.50 -21.32
C GLN A 342 -3.77 -13.57 -20.29
N SER A 343 -3.31 -14.73 -20.74
CA SER A 343 -2.78 -15.81 -19.92
C SER A 343 -1.61 -16.51 -20.63
N ASN A 344 -0.74 -17.16 -19.86
CA ASN A 344 0.38 -17.92 -20.42
C ASN A 344 0.82 -19.05 -19.47
N GLU A 345 1.73 -19.91 -19.94
CA GLU A 345 2.21 -21.10 -19.23
C GLU A 345 3.30 -20.81 -18.19
N THR A 346 3.77 -19.57 -18.11
CA THR A 346 4.92 -19.19 -17.30
C THR A 346 4.58 -18.22 -16.17
N THR A 347 3.32 -17.77 -16.11
CA THR A 347 2.88 -16.76 -15.14
C THR A 347 1.80 -17.31 -14.23
N GLY A 348 2.05 -17.23 -12.95
CA GLY A 348 1.15 -17.55 -11.86
C GLY A 348 1.03 -16.36 -10.88
N PHE A 349 0.82 -16.65 -9.60
CA PHE A 349 0.71 -15.64 -8.57
C PHE A 349 0.94 -16.22 -7.18
N ARG A 350 1.29 -15.37 -6.23
CA ARG A 350 1.14 -15.62 -4.79
C ARG A 350 0.19 -14.61 -4.20
N VAL A 351 -0.28 -14.88 -2.98
CA VAL A 351 -1.22 -14.00 -2.28
C VAL A 351 -0.57 -13.29 -1.11
N ALA A 352 -1.19 -12.20 -0.69
CA ALA A 352 -0.88 -11.49 0.54
C ALA A 352 -2.17 -11.25 1.33
N ILE A 353 -2.05 -10.93 2.62
CA ILE A 353 -3.17 -10.53 3.45
C ILE A 353 -3.10 -9.02 3.62
N GLY A 354 -4.12 -8.34 3.12
CA GLY A 354 -4.35 -6.93 3.27
C GLY A 354 -5.47 -6.62 4.25
N ALA A 355 -5.64 -5.34 4.56
CA ALA A 355 -6.78 -4.82 5.32
C ALA A 355 -7.08 -3.39 4.89
N LEU A 356 -8.14 -2.78 5.44
CA LEU A 356 -8.37 -1.36 5.28
C LEU A 356 -7.22 -0.55 5.90
N SER A 357 -6.64 0.38 5.16
CA SER A 357 -5.57 1.25 5.65
C SER A 357 -6.09 2.24 6.71
N ALA A 358 -7.32 2.70 6.57
CA ALA A 358 -7.98 3.62 7.51
C ALA A 358 -9.31 3.04 8.02
N PRO A 359 -9.30 1.98 8.85
CA PRO A 359 -10.52 1.51 9.50
C PRO A 359 -11.03 2.56 10.50
N ARG A 360 -12.33 2.61 10.71
CA ARG A 360 -13.00 3.61 11.57
C ARG A 360 -12.40 3.68 12.97
N SER A 361 -12.03 2.55 13.52
CA SER A 361 -11.37 2.42 14.84
C SER A 361 -10.01 3.14 14.94
N ARG A 362 -9.33 3.34 13.80
CA ARG A 362 -8.03 4.03 13.75
C ARG A 362 -8.11 5.51 13.40
N TYR A 363 -9.26 6.07 13.05
CA TYR A 363 -9.36 7.47 12.61
C TYR A 363 -8.74 8.46 13.60
N LYS A 364 -8.98 8.28 14.89
CA LYS A 364 -8.41 9.17 15.92
C LYS A 364 -6.88 9.05 16.01
N GLU A 365 -6.35 7.83 15.91
CA GLU A 365 -4.90 7.58 15.91
C GLU A 365 -4.23 8.18 14.68
N LEU A 366 -4.76 7.86 13.49
CA LEU A 366 -4.29 8.38 12.20
C LEU A 366 -4.30 9.92 12.17
N PHE A 367 -5.38 10.52 12.64
CA PHE A 367 -5.51 11.96 12.70
C PHE A 367 -4.47 12.60 13.64
N THR A 368 -4.27 12.01 14.83
CA THR A 368 -3.28 12.50 15.79
C THR A 368 -1.85 12.39 15.24
N GLN A 369 -1.54 11.27 14.59
CA GLN A 369 -0.24 11.02 13.97
C GLN A 369 -0.01 12.00 12.80
N TRP A 370 -0.99 12.14 11.90
CA TRP A 370 -0.94 13.08 10.78
C TRP A 370 -0.73 14.54 11.23
N GLN A 371 -1.42 14.97 12.29
CA GLN A 371 -1.20 16.29 12.86
C GLN A 371 0.22 16.48 13.42
N LYS A 372 0.75 15.47 14.10
CA LYS A 372 2.09 15.50 14.69
C LYS A 372 3.16 15.62 13.60
N GLU A 373 3.07 14.80 12.56
CA GLU A 373 4.01 14.81 11.44
C GLU A 373 3.93 16.10 10.64
N GLY A 374 2.71 16.59 10.41
CA GLY A 374 2.51 17.87 9.78
C GLY A 374 3.14 19.04 10.54
N ARG A 375 3.16 18.99 11.89
CA ARG A 375 3.84 20.02 12.71
C ARG A 375 5.37 19.89 12.63
N LEU A 376 5.90 18.69 12.54
CA LEU A 376 7.36 18.46 12.40
C LEU A 376 7.87 18.95 11.04
N ALA A 377 7.15 18.68 9.96
CA ALA A 377 7.49 19.21 8.64
C ALA A 377 7.51 20.75 8.61
N SER A 378 6.57 21.41 9.32
CA SER A 378 6.54 22.88 9.39
C SER A 378 7.69 23.50 10.18
N LEU A 379 8.29 22.76 11.12
CA LEU A 379 9.48 23.21 11.86
C LEU A 379 10.75 23.10 11.03
N THR A 380 10.86 22.05 10.21
CA THR A 380 11.98 21.86 9.27
C THR A 380 11.97 22.93 8.18
N ASP A 381 10.80 23.23 7.61
CA ASP A 381 10.62 24.27 6.59
C ASP A 381 10.95 25.69 7.12
N ALA A 382 10.68 25.96 8.40
CA ALA A 382 10.98 27.26 9.01
C ALA A 382 12.49 27.50 9.26
N ILE A 383 13.29 26.42 9.31
CA ILE A 383 14.75 26.50 9.49
C ILE A 383 15.45 26.73 8.14
N ASP A 384 14.85 26.27 7.03
CA ASP A 384 15.45 26.35 5.69
C ASP A 384 15.33 27.73 5.02
N ASP A 385 14.40 28.59 5.44
CA ASP A 385 14.27 29.96 4.89
C ASP A 385 15.45 30.90 5.27
N ALA A 386 16.31 30.49 6.21
CA ALA A 386 17.40 31.34 6.71
C ALA A 386 18.71 31.25 5.93
N GLN A 387 18.91 30.24 5.07
CA GLN A 387 20.14 30.08 4.28
C GLN A 387 19.87 29.46 2.90
N ASP A 388 19.75 30.33 1.90
CA ASP A 388 19.70 29.92 0.49
C ASP A 388 21.02 29.15 0.13
N PRO A 389 20.97 27.81 -0.08
CA PRO A 389 22.17 27.00 -0.31
C PRO A 389 22.87 27.38 -1.61
N THR A 390 22.17 27.99 -2.57
CA THR A 390 22.74 28.41 -3.84
C THR A 390 23.68 29.60 -3.67
N LYS A 391 23.34 30.55 -2.77
CA LYS A 391 24.20 31.70 -2.46
C LYS A 391 25.49 31.28 -1.74
N ARG A 392 25.40 30.28 -0.88
CA ARG A 392 26.58 29.71 -0.21
C ARG A 392 27.49 29.00 -1.21
N LEU A 393 26.93 28.29 -2.15
CA LEU A 393 27.67 27.62 -3.22
C LEU A 393 28.29 28.64 -4.19
N ASP A 394 27.57 29.72 -4.55
CA ASP A 394 28.10 30.84 -5.33
C ASP A 394 29.37 31.45 -4.66
N SER A 395 29.34 31.61 -3.35
CA SER A 395 30.50 32.13 -2.61
C SER A 395 31.71 31.17 -2.61
N ILE A 396 31.46 29.87 -2.55
CA ILE A 396 32.51 28.84 -2.63
C ILE A 396 33.13 28.79 -4.02
N ILE A 397 32.31 28.86 -5.07
CA ILE A 397 32.73 28.91 -6.47
C ILE A 397 33.61 30.12 -6.70
N SER A 398 33.20 31.29 -6.22
CA SER A 398 33.95 32.53 -6.36
C SER A 398 35.28 32.54 -5.61
N ALA A 399 35.39 31.78 -4.52
CA ALA A 399 36.60 31.65 -3.70
C ALA A 399 37.58 30.57 -4.23
N SER A 400 37.14 29.71 -5.16
CA SER A 400 37.96 28.64 -5.71
C SER A 400 39.02 29.21 -6.69
N ILE A 401 40.24 28.73 -6.60
CA ILE A 401 41.37 29.14 -7.47
C ILE A 401 41.51 28.22 -8.68
N ASP A 402 40.91 27.03 -8.64
CA ASP A 402 40.96 26.05 -9.74
C ASP A 402 39.82 26.28 -10.75
N PRO A 403 40.15 26.64 -12.01
CA PRO A 403 39.12 26.91 -13.05
C PRO A 403 38.30 25.68 -13.43
N ARG A 404 38.82 24.45 -13.30
CA ARG A 404 38.08 23.24 -13.59
C ARG A 404 37.06 22.97 -12.48
N LEU A 405 37.48 23.11 -11.23
CA LEU A 405 36.61 22.98 -10.09
C LEU A 405 35.52 24.07 -10.07
N GLN A 406 35.84 25.31 -10.48
CA GLN A 406 34.86 26.38 -10.65
C GLN A 406 33.79 26.00 -11.69
N ALA A 407 34.21 25.43 -12.84
CA ALA A 407 33.27 25.03 -13.88
C ALA A 407 32.34 23.88 -13.43
N GLU A 408 32.90 22.84 -12.79
CA GLU A 408 32.13 21.72 -12.27
C GLU A 408 31.16 22.15 -11.18
N LEU A 409 31.60 22.92 -10.19
CA LEU A 409 30.73 23.46 -9.14
C LEU A 409 29.67 24.43 -9.72
N GLY A 410 30.00 25.15 -10.78
CA GLY A 410 29.06 26.00 -11.50
C GLY A 410 27.90 25.21 -12.11
N LEU A 411 28.19 24.07 -12.74
CA LEU A 411 27.15 23.16 -13.27
C LEU A 411 26.26 22.62 -12.15
N VAL A 412 26.85 22.17 -11.06
CA VAL A 412 26.11 21.69 -9.88
C VAL A 412 25.24 22.79 -9.29
N ASN A 413 25.75 24.03 -9.23
CA ASN A 413 24.97 25.16 -8.72
C ASN A 413 23.78 25.53 -9.62
N GLU A 414 23.94 25.46 -10.93
CA GLU A 414 22.83 25.67 -11.86
C GLU A 414 21.77 24.55 -11.76
N GLU A 415 22.19 23.32 -11.50
CA GLU A 415 21.26 22.23 -11.23
C GLU A 415 20.54 22.43 -9.89
N LEU A 416 21.27 22.85 -8.85
CA LEU A 416 20.70 23.18 -7.54
C LEU A 416 19.70 24.34 -7.64
N LYS A 417 20.00 25.40 -8.36
CA LYS A 417 19.09 26.54 -8.62
C LYS A 417 17.82 26.08 -9.31
N ARG A 418 17.94 25.20 -10.31
CA ARG A 418 16.75 24.60 -10.97
C ARG A 418 15.90 23.79 -10.01
N ASN A 419 16.52 22.97 -9.18
CA ASN A 419 15.82 22.16 -8.20
C ASN A 419 15.13 23.03 -7.12
N VAL A 420 15.82 24.04 -6.60
CA VAL A 420 15.26 25.02 -5.65
C VAL A 420 14.06 25.76 -6.28
N SER A 421 14.18 26.18 -7.53
CA SER A 421 13.07 26.82 -8.25
C SER A 421 11.88 25.89 -8.45
N LEU A 422 12.12 24.62 -8.78
CA LEU A 422 11.06 23.61 -8.91
C LEU A 422 10.34 23.34 -7.57
N ILE A 423 11.10 23.25 -6.48
CA ILE A 423 10.55 23.10 -5.14
C ILE A 423 9.70 24.32 -4.75
N ALA A 424 10.19 25.52 -5.05
CA ALA A 424 9.43 26.76 -4.81
C ALA A 424 8.10 26.77 -5.58
N GLN A 425 8.13 26.40 -6.86
CA GLN A 425 6.92 26.28 -7.69
C GLN A 425 5.94 25.25 -7.12
N GLN A 426 6.42 24.06 -6.74
CA GLN A 426 5.57 23.03 -6.13
C GLN A 426 4.96 23.51 -4.81
N ARG A 427 5.72 24.28 -4.02
CA ARG A 427 5.25 24.89 -2.77
C ARG A 427 4.13 25.91 -3.03
N GLU A 428 4.27 26.74 -4.05
CA GLU A 428 3.23 27.69 -4.46
C GLU A 428 1.96 26.97 -4.94
N GLU A 429 2.09 25.96 -5.77
CA GLU A 429 0.97 25.12 -6.22
C GLU A 429 0.26 24.43 -5.06
N ALA A 430 1.01 23.91 -4.09
CA ALA A 430 0.47 23.30 -2.87
C ALA A 430 -0.30 24.31 -2.02
N ALA A 431 0.17 25.55 -1.91
CA ALA A 431 -0.55 26.63 -1.22
C ALA A 431 -1.88 26.97 -1.93
N GLY A 432 -1.88 27.00 -3.26
CA GLY A 432 -3.08 27.20 -4.07
C GLY A 432 -4.11 26.10 -3.85
N ASN A 433 -3.66 24.84 -3.90
CA ASN A 433 -4.50 23.67 -3.65
C ASN A 433 -5.09 23.67 -2.23
N LEU A 434 -4.32 24.07 -1.23
CA LEU A 434 -4.79 24.21 0.14
C LEU A 434 -5.92 25.26 0.25
N ILE A 435 -5.77 26.43 -0.36
CA ILE A 435 -6.80 27.47 -0.35
C ILE A 435 -8.08 26.99 -1.02
N GLN A 436 -7.98 26.32 -2.18
CA GLN A 436 -9.13 25.75 -2.88
C GLN A 436 -9.82 24.65 -2.06
N SER A 437 -9.05 23.75 -1.47
CA SER A 437 -9.57 22.68 -0.60
C SER A 437 -10.30 23.27 0.62
N ALA A 438 -9.71 24.24 1.28
CA ALA A 438 -10.32 24.89 2.43
C ALA A 438 -11.60 25.65 2.07
N ALA A 439 -11.67 26.26 0.88
CA ALA A 439 -12.89 26.91 0.39
C ALA A 439 -14.01 25.88 0.14
N LEU A 440 -13.68 24.70 -0.37
CA LEU A 440 -14.63 23.59 -0.56
C LEU A 440 -15.11 23.01 0.78
N VAL A 441 -14.21 22.87 1.77
CA VAL A 441 -14.58 22.46 3.12
C VAL A 441 -15.53 23.47 3.76
N ALA A 442 -15.28 24.77 3.59
CA ALA A 442 -16.18 25.83 4.05
C ALA A 442 -17.58 25.75 3.39
N GLU A 443 -17.64 25.39 2.11
CA GLU A 443 -18.93 25.12 1.42
C GLU A 443 -19.63 23.89 2.00
N THR A 444 -18.88 22.84 2.30
CA THR A 444 -19.39 21.62 2.93
C THR A 444 -19.99 21.89 4.31
N VAL A 445 -19.32 22.71 5.13
CA VAL A 445 -19.85 23.20 6.44
C VAL A 445 -21.21 23.87 6.25
N ASN A 446 -21.34 24.73 5.26
CA ASN A 446 -22.61 25.39 4.96
C ASN A 446 -23.70 24.41 4.55
N ASN A 447 -23.39 23.46 3.68
CA ASN A 447 -24.34 22.45 3.21
C ASN A 447 -24.83 21.54 4.35
N TYR A 448 -23.93 21.14 5.26
CA TYR A 448 -24.32 20.42 6.47
C TYR A 448 -25.25 21.24 7.37
N ASN A 449 -24.96 22.53 7.57
CA ASN A 449 -25.83 23.39 8.37
C ASN A 449 -27.23 23.56 7.77
N ILE A 450 -27.33 23.76 6.46
CA ILE A 450 -28.62 23.82 5.75
C ILE A 450 -29.39 22.50 5.94
N ARG A 451 -28.71 21.37 5.75
CA ARG A 451 -29.31 20.04 5.93
C ARG A 451 -29.81 19.83 7.36
N LEU A 452 -29.01 20.20 8.35
CA LEU A 452 -29.38 20.11 9.77
C LEU A 452 -30.61 20.98 10.08
N THR A 453 -30.66 22.19 9.57
CA THR A 453 -31.83 23.08 9.73
C THR A 453 -33.10 22.46 9.15
N ASN A 454 -33.00 21.83 7.97
CA ASN A 454 -34.13 21.13 7.35
C ASN A 454 -34.56 19.89 8.14
N LEU A 455 -33.60 19.09 8.61
CA LEU A 455 -33.89 17.93 9.46
C LEU A 455 -34.56 18.30 10.78
N GLN A 456 -34.13 19.42 11.41
CA GLN A 456 -34.76 19.96 12.61
C GLN A 456 -36.22 20.36 12.37
N LYS A 457 -36.50 21.02 11.24
CA LYS A 457 -37.89 21.36 10.83
C LYS A 457 -38.72 20.11 10.61
N SER A 458 -38.18 19.12 9.89
CA SER A 458 -38.89 17.85 9.64
C SER A 458 -39.15 17.08 10.94
N ARG A 459 -38.18 17.08 11.87
CA ARG A 459 -38.37 16.48 13.19
C ARG A 459 -39.48 17.17 13.96
N GLN A 460 -39.52 18.50 13.95
CA GLN A 460 -40.58 19.25 14.63
C GLN A 460 -41.95 18.91 14.03
N GLN A 461 -42.08 18.84 12.71
CA GLN A 461 -43.31 18.45 12.03
C GLN A 461 -43.78 17.03 12.42
N ALA A 462 -42.83 16.07 12.53
CA ALA A 462 -43.15 14.71 12.98
C ALA A 462 -43.64 14.67 14.45
N VAL A 463 -43.01 15.48 15.32
CA VAL A 463 -43.44 15.64 16.73
C VAL A 463 -44.84 16.23 16.80
N ASP A 464 -45.11 17.30 16.06
CA ASP A 464 -46.41 17.95 16.01
C ASP A 464 -47.52 17.00 15.46
N ALA A 465 -47.17 16.13 14.51
CA ALA A 465 -48.01 15.07 13.96
C ALA A 465 -48.13 13.82 14.87
N LYS A 466 -47.44 13.78 16.00
CA LYS A 466 -47.35 12.62 16.92
C LYS A 466 -46.79 11.36 16.27
N ASP A 467 -45.99 11.49 15.25
CA ASP A 467 -45.25 10.38 14.58
C ASP A 467 -43.91 10.15 15.30
N GLU A 468 -43.94 9.32 16.33
CA GLU A 468 -42.75 9.03 17.15
C GLU A 468 -41.66 8.31 16.36
N ALA A 469 -42.04 7.45 15.39
CA ALA A 469 -41.08 6.70 14.60
C ALA A 469 -40.24 7.64 13.70
N SER A 470 -40.91 8.51 12.95
CA SER A 470 -40.27 9.54 12.12
C SER A 470 -39.46 10.54 12.96
N ALA A 471 -40.01 10.97 14.12
CA ALA A 471 -39.30 11.88 15.03
C ALA A 471 -37.98 11.29 15.54
N LYS A 472 -37.95 9.99 15.87
CA LYS A 472 -36.76 9.26 16.29
C LYS A 472 -35.73 9.11 15.15
N LEU A 473 -36.20 8.79 13.94
CA LEU A 473 -35.37 8.69 12.75
C LEU A 473 -34.68 10.02 12.45
N PHE A 474 -35.42 11.14 12.47
CA PHE A 474 -34.86 12.47 12.28
C PHE A 474 -33.91 12.87 13.41
N ALA A 475 -34.14 12.47 14.66
CA ALA A 475 -33.20 12.70 15.76
C ALA A 475 -31.85 12.05 15.48
N THR A 476 -31.83 10.78 15.11
CA THR A 476 -30.59 10.07 14.75
C THR A 476 -29.87 10.73 13.55
N ALA A 477 -30.65 11.15 12.53
CA ALA A 477 -30.08 11.85 11.38
C ALA A 477 -29.48 13.22 11.75
N ILE A 478 -30.07 13.94 12.72
CA ILE A 478 -29.55 15.21 13.25
C ILE A 478 -28.24 14.97 13.99
N ASP A 479 -28.14 13.94 14.84
CA ASP A 479 -26.93 13.63 15.60
C ASP A 479 -25.76 13.27 14.67
N ASN A 480 -26.03 12.42 13.66
CA ASN A 480 -25.05 12.10 12.62
C ASN A 480 -24.64 13.36 11.82
N GLY A 481 -25.59 14.20 11.49
CA GLY A 481 -25.35 15.45 10.77
C GLY A 481 -24.50 16.44 11.58
N ARG A 482 -24.70 16.52 12.91
CA ARG A 482 -23.85 17.34 13.82
C ARG A 482 -22.44 16.82 13.84
N SER A 483 -22.25 15.52 14.02
CA SER A 483 -20.90 14.91 14.01
C SER A 483 -20.18 15.18 12.69
N ALA A 484 -20.89 15.14 11.55
CA ALA A 484 -20.30 15.47 10.26
C ALA A 484 -19.94 16.96 10.12
N LEU A 485 -20.78 17.86 10.66
CA LEU A 485 -20.52 19.29 10.70
C LEU A 485 -19.27 19.61 11.55
N ASP A 486 -19.20 19.03 12.74
CA ASP A 486 -18.06 19.21 13.65
C ASP A 486 -16.77 18.68 13.02
N GLY A 487 -16.83 17.53 12.34
CA GLY A 487 -15.72 16.99 11.57
C GLY A 487 -15.26 17.92 10.45
N ALA A 488 -16.18 18.51 9.70
CA ALA A 488 -15.84 19.46 8.63
C ALA A 488 -15.19 20.76 9.19
N VAL A 489 -15.68 21.26 10.33
CA VAL A 489 -15.06 22.41 11.02
C VAL A 489 -13.66 22.07 11.51
N ALA A 490 -13.45 20.87 12.05
CA ALA A 490 -12.12 20.41 12.47
C ALA A 490 -11.14 20.36 11.29
N ILE A 491 -11.55 19.80 10.16
CA ILE A 491 -10.73 19.78 8.92
C ILE A 491 -10.40 21.22 8.46
N TYR A 492 -11.36 22.13 8.54
CA TYR A 492 -11.10 23.53 8.19
C TYR A 492 -10.04 24.16 9.09
N ILE A 493 -10.11 23.93 10.40
CA ILE A 493 -9.13 24.44 11.37
C ILE A 493 -7.74 23.84 11.12
N ASP A 494 -7.66 22.56 10.75
CA ASP A 494 -6.39 21.93 10.38
C ASP A 494 -5.78 22.53 9.11
N ASN A 495 -6.62 22.88 8.15
CA ASN A 495 -6.19 23.64 6.99
C ASN A 495 -5.64 25.03 7.36
N LEU A 496 -6.17 25.69 8.42
CA LEU A 496 -5.60 26.95 8.93
C LEU A 496 -4.19 26.74 9.47
N ALA A 497 -3.99 25.70 10.29
CA ALA A 497 -2.67 25.34 10.81
C ALA A 497 -1.67 25.06 9.67
N THR A 498 -2.12 24.35 8.64
CA THR A 498 -1.31 24.06 7.44
C THR A 498 -1.02 25.35 6.65
N GLY A 499 -1.98 26.25 6.54
CA GLY A 499 -1.81 27.56 5.88
C GLY A 499 -0.74 28.44 6.50
N THR A 500 -0.46 28.27 7.80
CA THR A 500 0.63 29.03 8.45
C THR A 500 2.04 28.66 7.98
N ARG A 501 2.20 27.55 7.26
CA ARG A 501 3.49 27.11 6.72
C ARG A 501 3.95 27.93 5.51
N TYR A 502 3.04 28.61 4.84
CA TYR A 502 3.34 29.43 3.68
C TYR A 502 3.49 30.90 4.11
N THR A 503 4.36 31.64 3.48
CA THR A 503 4.49 33.09 3.75
C THR A 503 3.23 33.83 3.32
N ASP A 504 2.99 35.00 3.90
CA ASP A 504 1.84 35.84 3.51
C ASP A 504 1.88 36.20 2.03
N ALA A 505 3.07 36.45 1.50
CA ALA A 505 3.27 36.75 0.08
C ALA A 505 2.77 35.62 -0.83
N VAL A 506 3.15 34.35 -0.53
CA VAL A 506 2.73 33.17 -1.28
C VAL A 506 1.21 32.97 -1.19
N ILE A 507 0.65 33.05 0.02
CA ILE A 507 -0.80 32.87 0.23
C ILE A 507 -1.60 33.93 -0.51
N GLN A 508 -1.18 35.22 -0.44
CA GLN A 508 -1.88 36.31 -1.15
C GLN A 508 -1.75 36.19 -2.65
N ALA A 509 -0.58 35.83 -3.18
CA ALA A 509 -0.37 35.61 -4.61
C ALA A 509 -1.27 34.48 -5.15
N GLN A 510 -1.34 33.33 -4.42
CA GLN A 510 -2.20 32.22 -4.81
C GLN A 510 -3.70 32.56 -4.66
N LEU A 511 -4.10 33.31 -3.65
CA LEU A 511 -5.47 33.81 -3.55
C LEU A 511 -5.85 34.69 -4.75
N GLN A 512 -4.97 35.59 -5.17
CA GLN A 512 -5.21 36.43 -6.33
C GLN A 512 -5.37 35.61 -7.62
N ARG A 513 -4.51 34.61 -7.82
CA ARG A 513 -4.59 33.68 -8.95
C ARG A 513 -5.91 32.90 -8.98
N ILE A 514 -6.34 32.40 -7.81
CA ILE A 514 -7.61 31.69 -7.65
C ILE A 514 -8.80 32.61 -7.95
N LYS A 515 -8.75 33.90 -7.55
CA LYS A 515 -9.78 34.88 -7.90
C LYS A 515 -9.90 35.04 -9.41
N GLU A 516 -8.80 35.23 -10.11
CA GLU A 516 -8.76 35.40 -11.56
C GLU A 516 -9.26 34.16 -12.32
N GLU A 517 -8.96 32.97 -11.81
CA GLU A 517 -9.43 31.71 -12.39
C GLU A 517 -10.94 31.50 -12.17
N LEU A 518 -11.45 31.81 -10.98
CA LEU A 518 -12.84 31.58 -10.60
C LEU A 518 -13.79 32.67 -11.09
N ASP A 519 -13.32 33.89 -11.35
CA ASP A 519 -14.13 34.97 -11.96
C ASP A 519 -14.64 34.58 -13.37
N ARG A 520 -13.98 33.65 -14.02
CA ARG A 520 -14.39 33.09 -15.32
C ARG A 520 -15.52 32.04 -15.20
N LYS A 521 -15.92 31.64 -13.97
CA LYS A 521 -16.94 30.61 -13.70
C LYS A 521 -18.18 31.24 -13.01
N PRO A 522 -19.29 31.51 -13.72
CA PRO A 522 -20.30 32.48 -13.28
C PRO A 522 -21.16 32.06 -12.07
N VAL A 523 -21.33 30.79 -11.72
CA VAL A 523 -22.25 30.37 -10.65
C VAL A 523 -21.55 29.95 -9.37
N LEU A 524 -20.53 29.10 -9.45
CA LEU A 524 -19.78 28.60 -8.27
C LEU A 524 -18.60 29.50 -7.89
N GLY A 525 -18.05 30.27 -8.84
CA GLY A 525 -16.83 31.04 -8.66
C GLY A 525 -16.94 32.06 -7.53
N LYS A 526 -18.01 32.86 -7.50
CA LYS A 526 -18.19 33.90 -6.47
C LYS A 526 -18.27 33.37 -5.04
N SER A 527 -18.91 32.20 -4.84
CA SER A 527 -18.97 31.55 -3.54
C SER A 527 -17.60 31.11 -3.06
N LEU A 528 -16.88 30.41 -3.94
CA LEU A 528 -15.56 29.88 -3.60
C LEU A 528 -14.53 31.00 -3.39
N VAL A 529 -14.57 32.08 -4.17
CA VAL A 529 -13.72 33.26 -3.96
C VAL A 529 -13.95 33.89 -2.58
N THR A 530 -15.21 34.03 -2.17
CA THR A 530 -15.55 34.58 -0.85
C THR A 530 -14.98 33.69 0.24
N ARG A 531 -15.11 32.37 0.13
CA ARG A 531 -14.61 31.40 1.11
C ARG A 531 -13.08 31.30 1.12
N ALA A 532 -12.45 31.36 -0.04
CA ALA A 532 -10.99 31.41 -0.16
C ALA A 532 -10.43 32.68 0.51
N THR A 533 -11.09 33.82 0.29
CA THR A 533 -10.71 35.07 0.93
C THR A 533 -10.87 35.01 2.46
N LEU A 534 -11.97 34.42 2.92
CA LEU A 534 -12.22 34.20 4.35
C LEU A 534 -11.17 33.27 4.96
N PHE A 535 -10.82 32.18 4.26
CA PHE A 535 -9.79 31.26 4.71
C PHE A 535 -8.43 31.96 4.90
N VAL A 536 -8.00 32.75 3.93
CA VAL A 536 -6.72 33.48 4.00
C VAL A 536 -6.71 34.47 5.17
N ARG A 537 -7.83 35.14 5.46
CA ARG A 537 -7.97 35.97 6.67
C ARG A 537 -7.81 35.12 7.94
N HIS A 538 -8.52 34.01 8.03
CA HIS A 538 -8.42 33.12 9.20
C HIS A 538 -7.02 32.52 9.39
N VAL A 539 -6.25 32.29 8.33
CA VAL A 539 -4.84 31.89 8.42
C VAL A 539 -4.02 32.97 9.10
N GLY A 540 -4.24 34.25 8.76
CA GLY A 540 -3.61 35.41 9.43
C GLY A 540 -3.94 35.46 10.92
N ASP A 541 -5.20 35.33 11.28
CA ASP A 541 -5.67 35.29 12.66
C ASP A 541 -5.07 34.10 13.43
N TYR A 542 -5.02 32.93 12.82
CA TYR A 542 -4.43 31.74 13.43
C TYR A 542 -2.93 31.88 13.67
N ARG A 543 -2.18 32.56 12.79
CA ARG A 543 -0.75 32.85 13.01
C ARG A 543 -0.51 33.68 14.28
N GLN A 544 -1.37 34.64 14.53
CA GLN A 544 -1.25 35.52 15.70
C GLN A 544 -1.64 34.80 16.98
N GLN A 545 -2.75 34.06 16.96
CA GLN A 545 -3.35 33.49 18.17
C GLN A 545 -2.90 32.08 18.47
N ARG A 546 -2.33 31.36 17.49
CA ARG A 546 -1.92 29.95 17.57
C ARG A 546 -3.05 28.97 17.95
N ARG A 547 -4.29 29.41 17.84
CA ARG A 547 -5.50 28.64 18.13
C ARG A 547 -6.68 29.18 17.33
N ALA A 548 -7.66 28.33 17.04
CA ALA A 548 -8.95 28.75 16.52
C ALA A 548 -10.04 28.09 17.38
N ASP A 549 -11.03 28.86 17.78
CA ASP A 549 -12.20 28.34 18.48
C ASP A 549 -13.20 27.81 17.44
N PRO A 550 -13.57 26.50 17.48
CA PRO A 550 -14.47 25.89 16.50
C PRO A 550 -15.82 26.60 16.39
N ALA A 551 -16.37 27.10 17.51
CA ALA A 551 -17.66 27.80 17.52
C ALA A 551 -17.57 29.14 16.80
N THR A 552 -16.47 29.87 16.98
CA THR A 552 -16.22 31.16 16.31
C THR A 552 -16.03 30.93 14.80
N ILE A 553 -15.22 29.96 14.42
CA ILE A 553 -14.99 29.59 12.99
C ILE A 553 -16.32 29.18 12.32
N LEU A 554 -17.11 28.33 12.96
CA LEU A 554 -18.43 27.92 12.43
C LEU A 554 -19.33 29.14 12.22
N LYS A 555 -19.41 30.02 13.20
CA LYS A 555 -20.22 31.25 13.12
C LYS A 555 -19.80 32.12 11.94
N GLU A 556 -18.49 32.33 11.72
CA GLU A 556 -17.99 33.15 10.63
C GLU A 556 -18.17 32.51 9.26
N LEU A 557 -18.00 31.19 9.16
CA LEU A 557 -18.28 30.44 7.94
C LEU A 557 -19.75 30.54 7.52
N LEU A 558 -20.67 30.52 8.47
CA LEU A 558 -22.12 30.66 8.22
C LEU A 558 -22.53 32.10 7.93
N ALA A 559 -21.93 33.11 8.61
CA ALA A 559 -22.21 34.51 8.40
C ALA A 559 -21.81 35.00 6.99
N SER A 560 -20.80 34.42 6.39
CA SER A 560 -20.36 34.75 5.03
C SER A 560 -21.42 34.47 3.94
N ASN A 561 -22.53 33.82 4.29
CA ASN A 561 -23.69 33.55 3.39
C ASN A 561 -24.81 34.58 3.54
N ALA A 562 -24.93 35.24 4.69
CA ALA A 562 -26.02 36.18 4.98
C ALA A 562 -25.96 37.50 4.17
N GLN A 563 -24.84 37.76 3.50
CA GLN A 563 -24.69 38.91 2.59
C GLN A 563 -25.25 38.69 1.17
N ARG A 564 -26.00 37.61 0.97
CA ARG A 564 -26.57 37.22 -0.33
C ARG A 564 -28.12 37.28 -0.43
N SER A 565 -28.83 37.70 0.63
CA SER A 565 -30.28 37.93 0.59
C SER A 565 -30.63 39.40 0.32
#